data_78a794ac5edd6a666e56d7a4640fd6a7
#
_entry.id   78a794ac5edd6a666e56d7a4640fd6a7
#
_cell.length_a   1.000
_cell.length_b   1.000
_cell.length_c   1.000
_cell.angle_alpha   90.00
_cell.angle_beta   90.00
_cell.angle_gamma   90.00
#
_symmetry.space_group_name_H-M   'P 1'
#
loop_
_entity.id
_entity.type
_entity.pdbx_description
1 polymer ?
#
loop_
_entity_poly.entity_id
_entity_poly.type
_entity_poly.pdbx_seq_one_letter_code
_entity_poly.pdbx_strand_id
1 'polypeptide(L)'
;MPTHQNPTPNQKVFIITGASDGIGAEMARQLASRYGADDGGIGLVLAARSQANLQAVADTCTGLGATCLVVTTDVSVQSQCQELIDQTIKHWGRIDGLINNAGVSAQALFSEVKASDLHWYEQLMRVNLWGSVWCTHAALPHLKAARGSIVAVSSLAGLIGVPGRTAYSATKFAMTGFFEALRSELRIAGVSVTTAFPGVVLTDIRTHGLNAQGLTAGSSGLKEDDAMDVEECAALILRGMYLREREVVMTRKGKLGRFIKLLFPAVVERMAMNALKDDVKPQ
;
A
#
# COMPACT_ATOMS: atom_id res chain seq x y z
N MET A 1 25.02 21.50 -4.96
CA MET A 1 25.29 20.15 -4.45
C MET A 1 24.31 19.91 -3.32
N PRO A 2 23.46 18.89 -3.35
CA PRO A 2 22.59 18.60 -2.22
C PRO A 2 23.46 18.19 -1.03
N THR A 3 23.32 18.89 0.09
CA THR A 3 23.97 18.56 1.36
C THR A 3 23.40 17.22 1.83
N HIS A 4 24.18 16.14 1.70
CA HIS A 4 23.87 14.89 2.38
C HIS A 4 23.90 15.17 3.89
N GLN A 5 22.73 15.35 4.49
CA GLN A 5 22.62 15.38 5.94
C GLN A 5 22.98 13.97 6.44
N ASN A 6 23.99 13.86 7.27
CA ASN A 6 24.36 12.60 7.88
C ASN A 6 23.24 12.13 8.81
N PRO A 7 22.86 10.84 8.78
CA PRO A 7 21.82 10.30 9.67
C PRO A 7 22.19 10.50 11.13
N THR A 8 21.23 10.94 11.95
CA THR A 8 21.45 11.07 13.39
C THR A 8 21.26 9.73 14.11
N PRO A 9 21.99 9.42 15.18
CA PRO A 9 21.96 8.09 15.83
C PRO A 9 20.59 7.64 16.34
N ASN A 10 19.66 8.56 16.60
CA ASN A 10 18.32 8.27 17.15
C ASN A 10 17.18 8.38 16.11
N GLN A 11 17.50 8.66 14.85
CA GLN A 11 16.53 8.88 13.80
C GLN A 11 15.76 7.58 13.50
N LYS A 12 14.41 7.63 13.59
CA LYS A 12 13.56 6.52 13.13
C LYS A 12 13.50 6.49 11.63
N VAL A 13 13.57 5.29 11.04
CA VAL A 13 13.64 5.09 9.59
C VAL A 13 12.42 4.31 9.10
N PHE A 14 11.69 4.91 8.15
CA PHE A 14 10.51 4.30 7.53
C PHE A 14 10.70 4.15 6.02
N ILE A 15 10.45 2.96 5.53
CA ILE A 15 10.41 2.66 4.09
C ILE A 15 8.96 2.70 3.62
N ILE A 16 8.69 3.42 2.52
CA ILE A 16 7.36 3.50 1.90
C ILE A 16 7.48 3.07 0.44
N THR A 17 6.84 1.95 0.09
CA THR A 17 6.74 1.53 -1.31
C THR A 17 5.54 2.21 -1.99
N GLY A 18 5.65 2.52 -3.29
CA GLY A 18 4.65 3.29 -4.00
C GLY A 18 4.55 4.73 -3.49
N ALA A 19 5.70 5.32 -3.11
CA ALA A 19 5.77 6.66 -2.49
C ALA A 19 5.78 7.81 -3.50
N SER A 20 5.69 7.54 -4.81
CA SER A 20 5.77 8.57 -5.85
C SER A 20 4.48 9.36 -6.04
N ASP A 21 3.35 8.87 -5.52
CA ASP A 21 2.02 9.48 -5.72
C ASP A 21 0.99 8.96 -4.70
N GLY A 22 -0.20 9.56 -4.69
CA GLY A 22 -1.37 9.13 -3.93
C GLY A 22 -1.11 8.91 -2.43
N ILE A 23 -1.64 7.80 -1.90
CA ILE A 23 -1.59 7.48 -0.46
C ILE A 23 -0.14 7.37 0.03
N GLY A 24 0.78 6.80 -0.77
CA GLY A 24 2.18 6.61 -0.38
C GLY A 24 2.92 7.94 -0.22
N ALA A 25 2.76 8.84 -1.19
CA ALA A 25 3.34 10.18 -1.13
C ALA A 25 2.77 10.99 0.04
N GLU A 26 1.46 10.87 0.28
CA GLU A 26 0.82 11.59 1.37
C GLU A 26 1.24 11.07 2.75
N MET A 27 1.38 9.75 2.91
CA MET A 27 1.96 9.19 4.16
C MET A 27 3.37 9.72 4.41
N ALA A 28 4.20 9.86 3.35
CA ALA A 28 5.54 10.43 3.48
C ALA A 28 5.50 11.88 3.97
N ARG A 29 4.63 12.72 3.40
CA ARG A 29 4.47 14.13 3.81
C ARG A 29 3.99 14.25 5.26
N GLN A 30 3.00 13.44 5.67
CA GLN A 30 2.48 13.47 7.04
C GLN A 30 3.50 12.97 8.05
N LEU A 31 4.31 11.95 7.72
CA LEU A 31 5.42 11.51 8.55
C LEU A 31 6.49 12.61 8.70
N ALA A 32 6.86 13.26 7.61
CA ALA A 32 7.80 14.36 7.61
C ALA A 32 7.28 15.54 8.44
N SER A 33 6.03 15.95 8.23
CA SER A 33 5.40 17.06 8.98
C SER A 33 5.32 16.79 10.47
N ARG A 34 5.08 15.53 10.87
CA ARG A 34 4.91 15.17 12.29
C ARG A 34 6.23 15.05 13.04
N TYR A 35 7.29 14.58 12.39
CA TYR A 35 8.54 14.18 13.05
C TYR A 35 9.78 14.90 12.53
N GLY A 36 9.66 15.66 11.42
CA GLY A 36 10.80 16.33 10.82
C GLY A 36 11.44 17.37 11.72
N ALA A 37 10.65 18.00 12.60
CA ALA A 37 11.10 19.00 13.57
C ALA A 37 11.51 18.41 14.94
N ASP A 38 11.30 17.10 15.16
CA ASP A 38 11.68 16.44 16.42
C ASP A 38 13.21 16.35 16.56
N ASP A 39 13.69 16.28 17.80
CA ASP A 39 15.11 16.04 18.09
C ASP A 39 15.52 14.65 17.56
N GLY A 40 16.33 14.63 16.50
CA GLY A 40 16.71 13.45 15.74
C GLY A 40 15.97 13.29 14.42
N GLY A 41 14.82 13.92 14.21
CA GLY A 41 14.08 13.91 12.96
C GLY A 41 13.57 12.52 12.52
N ILE A 42 13.24 12.38 11.24
CA ILE A 42 12.81 11.13 10.63
C ILE A 42 13.58 10.84 9.34
N GLY A 43 13.98 9.60 9.15
CA GLY A 43 14.50 9.06 7.87
C GLY A 43 13.37 8.44 7.05
N LEU A 44 13.19 8.92 5.84
CA LEU A 44 12.20 8.40 4.88
C LEU A 44 12.89 7.80 3.67
N VAL A 45 12.65 6.52 3.41
CA VAL A 45 13.06 5.85 2.18
C VAL A 45 11.85 5.76 1.26
N LEU A 46 11.92 6.50 0.16
CA LEU A 46 10.83 6.61 -0.80
C LEU A 46 11.12 5.70 -2.00
N ALA A 47 10.28 4.70 -2.20
CA ALA A 47 10.50 3.68 -3.22
C ALA A 47 9.33 3.62 -4.23
N ALA A 48 9.62 3.78 -5.50
CA ALA A 48 8.71 3.58 -6.63
C ALA A 48 9.51 3.56 -7.96
N ARG A 49 8.82 3.37 -9.08
CA ARG A 49 9.46 3.30 -10.42
C ARG A 49 9.86 4.66 -10.99
N SER A 50 9.12 5.72 -10.67
CA SER A 50 9.38 7.08 -11.21
C SER A 50 10.31 7.85 -10.29
N GLN A 51 11.59 7.94 -10.68
CA GLN A 51 12.59 8.72 -9.95
C GLN A 51 12.21 10.20 -9.84
N ALA A 52 11.69 10.79 -10.91
CA ALA A 52 11.33 12.21 -10.92
C ALA A 52 10.22 12.53 -9.90
N ASN A 53 9.15 11.69 -9.86
CA ASN A 53 8.06 11.89 -8.91
C ASN A 53 8.51 11.63 -7.47
N LEU A 54 9.36 10.61 -7.25
CA LEU A 54 9.96 10.35 -5.94
C LEU A 54 10.78 11.54 -5.46
N GLN A 55 11.56 12.16 -6.33
CA GLN A 55 12.38 13.33 -5.97
C GLN A 55 11.51 14.52 -5.56
N ALA A 56 10.41 14.78 -6.28
CA ALA A 56 9.47 15.85 -5.92
C ALA A 56 8.84 15.63 -4.53
N VAL A 57 8.51 14.38 -4.19
CA VAL A 57 8.03 14.03 -2.84
C VAL A 57 9.14 14.19 -1.80
N ALA A 58 10.37 13.74 -2.12
CA ALA A 58 11.52 13.85 -1.24
C ALA A 58 11.85 15.33 -0.93
N ASP A 59 11.82 16.20 -1.94
CA ASP A 59 12.07 17.64 -1.78
C ASP A 59 11.04 18.27 -0.83
N THR A 60 9.77 17.89 -0.99
CA THR A 60 8.69 18.33 -0.09
C THR A 60 8.93 17.84 1.35
N CYS A 61 9.25 16.57 1.53
CA CYS A 61 9.50 15.98 2.85
C CYS A 61 10.75 16.58 3.51
N THR A 62 11.79 16.86 2.71
CA THR A 62 13.01 17.53 3.20
C THR A 62 12.72 18.97 3.66
N GLY A 63 11.87 19.69 2.93
CA GLY A 63 11.38 21.01 3.35
C GLY A 63 10.60 21.00 4.67
N LEU A 64 10.04 19.83 5.04
CA LEU A 64 9.37 19.59 6.33
C LEU A 64 10.31 19.03 7.40
N GLY A 65 11.62 18.95 7.13
CA GLY A 65 12.66 18.53 8.09
C GLY A 65 13.00 17.04 8.09
N ALA A 66 12.45 16.23 7.18
CA ALA A 66 12.83 14.82 7.07
C ALA A 66 14.13 14.65 6.29
N THR A 67 14.90 13.61 6.63
CA THR A 67 16.01 13.13 5.79
C THR A 67 15.47 12.09 4.82
N CYS A 68 15.62 12.30 3.51
CA CYS A 68 15.04 11.44 2.48
C CYS A 68 16.10 10.66 1.68
N LEU A 69 15.84 9.38 1.43
CA LEU A 69 16.56 8.56 0.46
C LEU A 69 15.58 8.11 -0.63
N VAL A 70 15.86 8.46 -1.87
CA VAL A 70 15.09 8.01 -3.03
C VAL A 70 15.73 6.76 -3.61
N VAL A 71 14.95 5.67 -3.69
CA VAL A 71 15.38 4.41 -4.29
C VAL A 71 14.41 4.00 -5.39
N THR A 72 14.84 4.10 -6.65
CA THR A 72 14.04 3.63 -7.78
C THR A 72 13.88 2.12 -7.68
N THR A 73 12.64 1.66 -7.51
CA THR A 73 12.33 0.25 -7.22
C THR A 73 11.09 -0.20 -7.96
N ASP A 74 11.21 -1.26 -8.74
CA ASP A 74 10.06 -2.05 -9.19
C ASP A 74 9.86 -3.22 -8.22
N VAL A 75 8.81 -3.13 -7.41
CA VAL A 75 8.50 -4.17 -6.40
C VAL A 75 8.10 -5.52 -7.01
N SER A 76 7.83 -5.59 -8.32
CA SER A 76 7.59 -6.85 -9.03
C SER A 76 8.89 -7.65 -9.27
N VAL A 77 10.06 -7.06 -8.97
CA VAL A 77 11.39 -7.65 -9.14
C VAL A 77 12.02 -7.88 -7.78
N GLN A 78 12.15 -9.15 -7.38
CA GLN A 78 12.63 -9.54 -6.06
C GLN A 78 14.01 -8.94 -5.70
N SER A 79 14.96 -8.93 -6.64
CA SER A 79 16.29 -8.36 -6.41
C SER A 79 16.26 -6.86 -6.13
N GLN A 80 15.33 -6.11 -6.73
CA GLN A 80 15.17 -4.68 -6.44
C GLN A 80 14.56 -4.45 -5.05
N CYS A 81 13.66 -5.34 -4.59
CA CYS A 81 13.17 -5.29 -3.21
C CYS A 81 14.30 -5.53 -2.20
N GLN A 82 15.21 -6.46 -2.48
CA GLN A 82 16.39 -6.67 -1.64
C GLN A 82 17.30 -5.45 -1.65
N GLU A 83 17.62 -4.91 -2.83
CA GLU A 83 18.47 -3.73 -3.00
C GLU A 83 17.93 -2.50 -2.27
N LEU A 84 16.60 -2.29 -2.26
CA LEU A 84 15.95 -1.24 -1.47
C LEU A 84 16.31 -1.35 0.01
N ILE A 85 16.25 -2.54 0.57
CA ILE A 85 16.59 -2.78 1.97
C ILE A 85 18.08 -2.60 2.23
N ASP A 86 18.93 -3.14 1.34
CA ASP A 86 20.38 -3.04 1.47
C ASP A 86 20.86 -1.57 1.44
N GLN A 87 20.30 -0.75 0.53
CA GLN A 87 20.59 0.68 0.48
C GLN A 87 20.12 1.40 1.74
N THR A 88 18.93 1.05 2.27
CA THR A 88 18.43 1.61 3.52
C THR A 88 19.38 1.32 4.68
N ILE A 89 19.82 0.07 4.80
CA ILE A 89 20.72 -0.36 5.88
C ILE A 89 22.12 0.25 5.71
N LYS A 90 22.62 0.34 4.49
CA LYS A 90 23.88 1.03 4.21
C LYS A 90 23.84 2.50 4.64
N HIS A 91 22.69 3.16 4.51
CA HIS A 91 22.55 4.57 4.82
C HIS A 91 22.29 4.85 6.33
N TRP A 92 21.41 4.07 6.98
CA TRP A 92 21.00 4.31 8.37
C TRP A 92 21.31 3.20 9.37
N GLY A 93 21.64 1.99 8.91
CA GLY A 93 21.89 0.85 9.79
C GLY A 93 20.64 0.27 10.48
N ARG A 94 19.44 0.82 10.21
CA ARG A 94 18.21 0.43 10.90
C ARG A 94 16.96 0.60 10.03
N ILE A 95 15.89 -0.12 10.39
CA ILE A 95 14.54 0.05 9.84
C ILE A 95 13.56 -0.06 11.00
N ASP A 96 12.78 1.00 11.24
CA ASP A 96 11.75 1.06 12.28
C ASP A 96 10.34 0.80 11.72
N GLY A 97 10.14 1.04 10.44
CA GLY A 97 8.86 0.76 9.78
C GLY A 97 8.98 0.45 8.30
N LEU A 98 8.12 -0.46 7.85
CA LEU A 98 7.93 -0.77 6.43
C LEU A 98 6.46 -0.60 6.07
N ILE A 99 6.18 0.29 5.13
CA ILE A 99 4.83 0.53 4.60
C ILE A 99 4.75 -0.07 3.20
N ASN A 100 4.17 -1.25 3.11
CA ASN A 100 3.86 -1.92 1.85
C ASN A 100 2.60 -1.30 1.24
N ASN A 101 2.79 -0.25 0.44
CA ASN A 101 1.72 0.50 -0.19
C ASN A 101 1.70 0.36 -1.72
N ALA A 102 2.83 0.04 -2.35
CA ALA A 102 2.89 -0.16 -3.80
C ALA A 102 1.79 -1.13 -4.29
N GLY A 103 1.09 -0.74 -5.33
CA GLY A 103 0.02 -1.57 -5.88
C GLY A 103 -0.49 -1.06 -7.21
N VAL A 104 -1.11 -1.95 -7.96
CA VAL A 104 -1.77 -1.67 -9.24
C VAL A 104 -3.20 -2.15 -9.14
N SER A 105 -4.13 -1.36 -9.68
CA SER A 105 -5.55 -1.71 -9.79
C SER A 105 -5.83 -2.44 -11.11
N ALA A 106 -6.96 -3.13 -11.16
CA ALA A 106 -7.48 -3.65 -12.42
C ALA A 106 -9.00 -3.69 -12.37
N GLN A 107 -9.61 -3.51 -13.54
CA GLN A 107 -11.05 -3.62 -13.72
C GLN A 107 -11.37 -4.23 -15.06
N ALA A 108 -11.96 -5.43 -15.02
CA ALA A 108 -12.48 -6.16 -16.16
C ALA A 108 -13.47 -7.22 -15.66
N LEU A 109 -14.57 -7.43 -16.38
CA LEU A 109 -15.36 -8.63 -16.19
C LEU A 109 -14.54 -9.85 -16.63
N PHE A 110 -14.56 -10.91 -15.84
CA PHE A 110 -13.74 -12.09 -16.15
C PHE A 110 -14.11 -12.72 -17.50
N SER A 111 -15.38 -12.63 -17.88
CA SER A 111 -15.87 -13.08 -19.20
C SER A 111 -15.29 -12.32 -20.39
N GLU A 112 -14.76 -11.10 -20.17
CA GLU A 112 -14.15 -10.27 -21.22
C GLU A 112 -12.64 -10.51 -21.37
N VAL A 113 -12.04 -11.22 -20.42
CA VAL A 113 -10.60 -11.50 -20.42
C VAL A 113 -10.33 -12.73 -21.29
N LYS A 114 -9.57 -12.56 -22.35
CA LYS A 114 -9.16 -13.69 -23.20
C LYS A 114 -8.09 -14.53 -22.52
N ALA A 115 -8.04 -15.82 -22.85
CA ALA A 115 -7.03 -16.73 -22.29
C ALA A 115 -5.59 -16.26 -22.58
N SER A 116 -5.35 -15.63 -23.73
CA SER A 116 -4.05 -15.02 -24.09
C SER A 116 -3.63 -13.88 -23.16
N ASP A 117 -4.59 -13.23 -22.53
CA ASP A 117 -4.36 -11.99 -21.78
C ASP A 117 -4.28 -12.25 -20.26
N LEU A 118 -4.47 -13.50 -19.81
CA LEU A 118 -4.42 -13.86 -18.37
C LEU A 118 -3.06 -13.56 -17.70
N HIS A 119 -2.00 -13.36 -18.47
CA HIS A 119 -0.67 -13.05 -17.93
C HIS A 119 -0.63 -11.78 -17.04
N TRP A 120 -1.53 -10.82 -17.28
CA TRP A 120 -1.57 -9.62 -16.45
C TRP A 120 -2.12 -9.89 -15.03
N TYR A 121 -2.85 -11.00 -14.80
CA TYR A 121 -3.22 -11.45 -13.46
C TYR A 121 -1.97 -11.80 -12.63
N GLU A 122 -1.01 -12.48 -13.25
CA GLU A 122 0.27 -12.81 -12.60
C GLU A 122 1.08 -11.56 -12.30
N GLN A 123 1.12 -10.60 -13.23
CA GLN A 123 1.79 -9.31 -13.02
C GLN A 123 1.17 -8.55 -11.84
N LEU A 124 -0.16 -8.54 -11.75
CA LEU A 124 -0.86 -7.92 -10.64
C LEU A 124 -0.50 -8.59 -9.31
N MET A 125 -0.43 -9.91 -9.28
CA MET A 125 -0.03 -10.68 -8.11
C MET A 125 1.43 -10.38 -7.73
N ARG A 126 2.33 -10.26 -8.71
CA ARG A 126 3.73 -9.90 -8.46
C ARG A 126 3.84 -8.54 -7.78
N VAL A 127 3.15 -7.53 -8.26
CA VAL A 127 3.20 -6.17 -7.67
C VAL A 127 2.51 -6.15 -6.30
N ASN A 128 1.25 -6.56 -6.24
CA ASN A 128 0.41 -6.32 -5.05
C ASN A 128 0.73 -7.27 -3.89
N LEU A 129 1.13 -8.51 -4.16
CA LEU A 129 1.45 -9.48 -3.13
C LEU A 129 2.95 -9.71 -3.00
N TRP A 130 3.58 -10.23 -4.06
CA TRP A 130 4.98 -10.66 -3.96
C TRP A 130 5.93 -9.51 -3.63
N GLY A 131 5.69 -8.30 -4.17
CA GLY A 131 6.47 -7.13 -3.81
C GLY A 131 6.43 -6.85 -2.31
N SER A 132 5.24 -6.93 -1.70
CA SER A 132 5.08 -6.77 -0.25
C SER A 132 5.75 -7.90 0.53
N VAL A 133 5.68 -9.15 0.04
CA VAL A 133 6.33 -10.32 0.65
C VAL A 133 7.84 -10.18 0.61
N TRP A 134 8.42 -9.85 -0.55
CA TRP A 134 9.87 -9.71 -0.71
C TRP A 134 10.45 -8.55 0.10
N CYS A 135 9.83 -7.37 0.06
CA CYS A 135 10.26 -6.24 0.90
C CYS A 135 10.18 -6.60 2.39
N THR A 136 9.08 -7.24 2.81
CA THR A 136 8.90 -7.64 4.21
C THR A 136 9.95 -8.68 4.63
N HIS A 137 10.20 -9.70 3.79
CA HIS A 137 11.20 -10.74 4.08
C HIS A 137 12.60 -10.14 4.24
N ALA A 138 13.02 -9.28 3.32
CA ALA A 138 14.32 -8.64 3.38
C ALA A 138 14.47 -7.70 4.61
N ALA A 139 13.42 -6.95 4.95
CA ALA A 139 13.43 -6.02 6.09
C ALA A 139 13.29 -6.71 7.46
N LEU A 140 12.83 -7.96 7.49
CA LEU A 140 12.41 -8.64 8.72
C LEU A 140 13.47 -8.70 9.83
N PRO A 141 14.74 -8.99 9.59
CA PRO A 141 15.78 -9.00 10.63
C PRO A 141 15.90 -7.63 11.32
N HIS A 142 15.87 -6.55 10.55
CA HIS A 142 16.01 -5.17 11.02
C HIS A 142 14.77 -4.70 11.77
N LEU A 143 13.58 -5.05 11.28
CA LEU A 143 12.31 -4.78 11.97
C LEU A 143 12.22 -5.50 13.31
N LYS A 144 12.72 -6.75 13.40
CA LYS A 144 12.80 -7.48 14.68
C LYS A 144 13.77 -6.79 15.64
N ALA A 145 14.94 -6.36 15.19
CA ALA A 145 15.92 -5.66 16.01
C ALA A 145 15.36 -4.34 16.56
N ALA A 146 14.59 -3.60 15.77
CA ALA A 146 13.97 -2.34 16.15
C ALA A 146 12.64 -2.51 16.91
N ARG A 147 12.07 -3.73 17.00
CA ARG A 147 10.67 -3.97 17.41
C ARG A 147 9.71 -3.06 16.65
N GLY A 148 9.94 -2.95 15.36
CA GLY A 148 9.33 -2.00 14.46
C GLY A 148 7.88 -2.28 14.07
N SER A 149 7.44 -1.68 12.97
CA SER A 149 6.07 -1.78 12.48
C SER A 149 6.04 -2.14 10.99
N ILE A 150 5.12 -3.02 10.61
CA ILE A 150 4.80 -3.34 9.22
C ILE A 150 3.38 -2.84 8.96
N VAL A 151 3.20 -2.11 7.87
CA VAL A 151 1.88 -1.73 7.35
C VAL A 151 1.68 -2.40 5.99
N ALA A 152 0.53 -3.02 5.81
CA ALA A 152 0.09 -3.56 4.54
C ALA A 152 -1.14 -2.79 4.05
N VAL A 153 -1.01 -2.01 2.97
CA VAL A 153 -2.12 -1.28 2.39
C VAL A 153 -2.88 -2.22 1.44
N SER A 154 -3.87 -2.91 2.01
CA SER A 154 -4.79 -3.76 1.27
C SER A 154 -5.90 -2.92 0.62
N SER A 155 -7.15 -3.33 0.73
CA SER A 155 -8.35 -2.66 0.24
C SER A 155 -9.58 -3.32 0.85
N LEU A 156 -10.74 -2.66 0.82
CA LEU A 156 -12.02 -3.35 1.05
C LEU A 156 -12.20 -4.54 0.10
N ALA A 157 -11.60 -4.50 -1.09
CA ALA A 157 -11.55 -5.64 -2.02
C ALA A 157 -10.72 -6.83 -1.51
N GLY A 158 -10.00 -6.69 -0.39
CA GLY A 158 -9.35 -7.78 0.34
C GLY A 158 -10.19 -8.36 1.49
N LEU A 159 -11.40 -7.83 1.71
CA LEU A 159 -12.40 -8.35 2.67
C LEU A 159 -13.65 -8.85 1.95
N ILE A 160 -14.01 -8.22 0.85
CA ILE A 160 -15.22 -8.49 0.07
C ILE A 160 -14.82 -8.57 -1.39
N GLY A 161 -15.20 -9.65 -2.08
CA GLY A 161 -15.01 -9.76 -3.53
C GLY A 161 -15.80 -8.68 -4.27
N VAL A 162 -15.17 -7.97 -5.18
CA VAL A 162 -15.80 -6.91 -5.97
C VAL A 162 -15.98 -7.41 -7.41
N PRO A 163 -17.21 -7.49 -7.93
CA PRO A 163 -17.46 -7.83 -9.32
C PRO A 163 -16.68 -6.92 -10.28
N GLY A 164 -16.25 -7.45 -11.43
CA GLY A 164 -15.39 -6.72 -12.36
C GLY A 164 -13.96 -6.46 -11.85
N ARG A 165 -13.58 -7.00 -10.68
CA ARG A 165 -12.26 -6.81 -10.08
C ARG A 165 -11.67 -8.11 -9.53
N THR A 166 -11.92 -9.21 -10.22
CA THR A 166 -11.52 -10.56 -9.76
C THR A 166 -10.03 -10.66 -9.47
N ALA A 167 -9.16 -10.22 -10.40
CA ALA A 167 -7.72 -10.23 -10.22
C ALA A 167 -7.28 -9.34 -9.04
N TYR A 168 -7.80 -8.12 -8.98
CA TYR A 168 -7.45 -7.19 -7.89
C TYR A 168 -7.91 -7.72 -6.53
N SER A 169 -9.14 -8.21 -6.43
CA SER A 169 -9.66 -8.83 -5.21
C SER A 169 -8.79 -10.01 -4.80
N ALA A 170 -8.44 -10.91 -5.73
CA ALA A 170 -7.57 -12.05 -5.43
C ALA A 170 -6.23 -11.61 -4.81
N THR A 171 -5.57 -10.58 -5.38
CA THR A 171 -4.31 -10.07 -4.82
C THR A 171 -4.47 -9.50 -3.42
N LYS A 172 -5.57 -8.76 -3.18
CA LYS A 172 -5.80 -8.09 -1.88
C LYS A 172 -6.26 -9.07 -0.80
N PHE A 173 -7.01 -10.11 -1.15
CA PHE A 173 -7.31 -11.22 -0.23
C PHE A 173 -6.04 -12.00 0.14
N ALA A 174 -5.20 -12.32 -0.84
CA ALA A 174 -3.93 -12.99 -0.60
C ALA A 174 -3.02 -12.16 0.32
N MET A 175 -2.93 -10.84 0.09
CA MET A 175 -2.22 -9.91 0.96
C MET A 175 -2.80 -9.92 2.38
N THR A 176 -4.12 -9.88 2.53
CA THR A 176 -4.78 -9.92 3.84
C THR A 176 -4.41 -11.18 4.60
N GLY A 177 -4.55 -12.37 3.98
CA GLY A 177 -4.23 -13.65 4.62
C GLY A 177 -2.76 -13.76 5.01
N PHE A 178 -1.85 -13.33 4.12
CA PHE A 178 -0.41 -13.32 4.41
C PHE A 178 -0.06 -12.48 5.64
N PHE A 179 -0.51 -11.23 5.69
CA PHE A 179 -0.18 -10.33 6.81
C PHE A 179 -0.92 -10.67 8.09
N GLU A 180 -2.09 -11.30 8.02
CA GLU A 180 -2.79 -11.83 9.18
C GLU A 180 -2.00 -12.98 9.84
N ALA A 181 -1.50 -13.93 9.06
CA ALA A 181 -0.64 -15.01 9.56
C ALA A 181 0.67 -14.46 10.13
N LEU A 182 1.35 -13.59 9.38
CA LEU A 182 2.63 -12.99 9.78
C LEU A 182 2.53 -12.20 11.09
N ARG A 183 1.40 -11.54 11.34
CA ARG A 183 1.13 -10.83 12.61
C ARG A 183 1.25 -11.76 13.81
N SER A 184 0.71 -12.96 13.71
CA SER A 184 0.77 -13.96 14.77
C SER A 184 2.19 -14.45 15.01
N GLU A 185 2.95 -14.68 13.92
CA GLU A 185 4.35 -15.14 13.99
C GLU A 185 5.27 -14.09 14.63
N LEU A 186 5.02 -12.81 14.38
CA LEU A 186 5.89 -11.71 14.83
C LEU A 186 5.56 -11.17 16.22
N ARG A 187 4.48 -11.64 16.85
CA ARG A 187 4.01 -11.14 18.14
C ARG A 187 5.06 -11.21 19.23
N ILE A 188 5.78 -12.31 19.33
CA ILE A 188 6.84 -12.50 20.35
C ILE A 188 8.04 -11.61 20.07
N ALA A 189 8.36 -11.36 18.80
CA ALA A 189 9.44 -10.46 18.41
C ALA A 189 9.11 -8.97 18.66
N GLY A 190 7.88 -8.64 19.02
CA GLY A 190 7.43 -7.28 19.29
C GLY A 190 7.24 -6.43 18.03
N VAL A 191 7.23 -7.03 16.84
CA VAL A 191 6.93 -6.34 15.58
C VAL A 191 5.42 -6.26 15.40
N SER A 192 4.88 -5.06 15.19
CA SER A 192 3.46 -4.88 14.86
C SER A 192 3.22 -5.06 13.36
N VAL A 193 2.06 -5.65 13.03
CA VAL A 193 1.60 -5.78 11.64
C VAL A 193 0.17 -5.23 11.55
N THR A 194 0.03 -4.11 10.87
CA THR A 194 -1.25 -3.42 10.64
C THR A 194 -1.68 -3.62 9.19
N THR A 195 -2.88 -4.16 8.96
CA THR A 195 -3.47 -4.25 7.62
C THR A 195 -4.52 -3.17 7.46
N ALA A 196 -4.32 -2.27 6.49
CA ALA A 196 -5.25 -1.19 6.19
C ALA A 196 -6.17 -1.58 5.02
N PHE A 197 -7.45 -1.23 5.15
CA PHE A 197 -8.49 -1.52 4.16
C PHE A 197 -9.16 -0.22 3.69
N PRO A 198 -8.49 0.55 2.81
CA PRO A 198 -9.12 1.70 2.17
C PRO A 198 -10.34 1.29 1.33
N GLY A 199 -11.33 2.17 1.27
CA GLY A 199 -12.40 2.11 0.29
C GLY A 199 -11.98 2.72 -1.05
N VAL A 200 -12.88 3.49 -1.64
CA VAL A 200 -12.56 4.37 -2.77
C VAL A 200 -11.84 5.60 -2.22
N VAL A 201 -10.64 5.88 -2.72
CA VAL A 201 -9.84 7.05 -2.34
C VAL A 201 -9.56 7.86 -3.60
N LEU A 202 -9.57 9.18 -3.52
CA LEU A 202 -9.30 10.09 -4.65
C LEU A 202 -7.82 10.04 -5.05
N THR A 203 -7.48 9.06 -5.89
CA THR A 203 -6.12 8.86 -6.43
C THR A 203 -6.20 8.30 -7.85
N ASP A 204 -5.13 8.44 -8.63
CA ASP A 204 -5.07 7.97 -10.02
C ASP A 204 -4.88 6.44 -10.17
N ILE A 205 -4.83 5.70 -9.07
CA ILE A 205 -4.62 4.24 -9.10
C ILE A 205 -5.65 3.50 -9.97
N ARG A 206 -6.87 4.02 -10.11
CA ARG A 206 -7.93 3.38 -10.89
C ARG A 206 -7.85 3.74 -12.36
N THR A 207 -7.52 4.98 -12.70
CA THR A 207 -7.32 5.43 -14.08
C THR A 207 -6.07 4.79 -14.69
N HIS A 208 -5.04 4.56 -13.87
CA HIS A 208 -3.84 3.81 -14.23
C HIS A 208 -3.99 2.29 -14.09
N GLY A 209 -5.16 1.80 -13.65
CA GLY A 209 -5.46 0.37 -13.53
C GLY A 209 -5.51 -0.34 -14.88
N LEU A 210 -5.48 -1.67 -14.86
CA LEU A 210 -5.52 -2.49 -16.07
C LEU A 210 -6.96 -2.82 -16.47
N ASN A 211 -7.22 -2.85 -17.79
CA ASN A 211 -8.47 -3.32 -18.40
C ASN A 211 -8.39 -4.82 -18.76
N ALA A 212 -9.39 -5.35 -19.48
CA ALA A 212 -9.47 -6.75 -19.86
C ALA A 212 -8.28 -7.23 -20.73
N GLN A 213 -7.65 -6.35 -21.47
CA GLN A 213 -6.48 -6.62 -22.32
C GLN A 213 -5.15 -6.43 -21.57
N GLY A 214 -5.18 -6.05 -20.30
CA GLY A 214 -3.98 -5.72 -19.54
C GLY A 214 -3.35 -4.37 -19.88
N LEU A 215 -4.08 -3.49 -20.56
CA LEU A 215 -3.69 -2.13 -20.89
C LEU A 215 -4.26 -1.15 -19.86
N THR A 216 -3.71 0.06 -19.79
CA THR A 216 -4.24 1.12 -18.93
C THR A 216 -5.70 1.42 -19.23
N ALA A 217 -6.57 1.37 -18.21
CA ALA A 217 -8.00 1.53 -18.37
C ALA A 217 -8.43 2.97 -18.71
N GLY A 218 -7.69 3.98 -18.24
CA GLY A 218 -7.97 5.39 -18.48
C GLY A 218 -9.20 5.96 -17.73
N SER A 219 -10.02 5.10 -17.13
CA SER A 219 -11.21 5.51 -16.37
C SER A 219 -11.46 4.60 -15.17
N SER A 220 -12.27 5.08 -14.22
CA SER A 220 -12.73 4.30 -13.07
C SER A 220 -14.11 3.73 -13.35
N GLY A 221 -14.31 2.44 -13.20
CA GLY A 221 -15.62 1.79 -13.27
C GLY A 221 -16.37 1.72 -11.94
N LEU A 222 -15.83 2.30 -10.86
CA LEU A 222 -16.52 2.45 -9.58
C LEU A 222 -17.15 3.82 -9.47
N LYS A 223 -18.28 3.89 -8.74
CA LYS A 223 -18.87 5.15 -8.30
C LYS A 223 -17.96 5.80 -7.26
N GLU A 224 -17.74 7.10 -7.38
CA GLU A 224 -16.82 7.87 -6.55
C GLU A 224 -17.50 8.86 -5.63
N ASP A 225 -18.84 8.84 -5.54
CA ASP A 225 -19.64 9.77 -4.74
C ASP A 225 -19.27 9.80 -3.25
N ASP A 226 -18.81 8.68 -2.71
CA ASP A 226 -18.37 8.51 -1.31
C ASP A 226 -16.84 8.31 -1.23
N ALA A 227 -16.07 8.84 -2.19
CA ALA A 227 -14.61 8.68 -2.17
C ALA A 227 -14.00 9.49 -1.01
N MET A 228 -13.04 8.88 -0.34
CA MET A 228 -12.28 9.49 0.76
C MET A 228 -11.12 10.31 0.20
N ASP A 229 -10.81 11.42 0.84
CA ASP A 229 -9.62 12.19 0.53
C ASP A 229 -8.33 11.41 0.85
N VAL A 230 -7.28 11.68 0.09
CA VAL A 230 -6.00 10.96 0.25
C VAL A 230 -5.35 11.30 1.60
N GLU A 231 -5.51 12.52 2.07
CA GLU A 231 -5.03 13.02 3.35
C GLU A 231 -5.67 12.27 4.52
N GLU A 232 -6.99 12.10 4.51
CA GLU A 232 -7.72 11.36 5.54
C GLU A 232 -7.31 9.89 5.54
N CYS A 233 -7.21 9.29 4.34
CA CYS A 233 -6.78 7.91 4.19
C CYS A 233 -5.39 7.67 4.78
N ALA A 234 -4.42 8.51 4.43
CA ALA A 234 -3.05 8.44 4.95
C ALA A 234 -3.01 8.60 6.48
N ALA A 235 -3.74 9.58 7.01
CA ALA A 235 -3.82 9.83 8.45
C ALA A 235 -4.37 8.61 9.22
N LEU A 236 -5.41 7.96 8.71
CA LEU A 236 -5.98 6.76 9.32
C LEU A 236 -4.99 5.58 9.30
N ILE A 237 -4.25 5.39 8.20
CA ILE A 237 -3.22 4.33 8.10
C ILE A 237 -2.12 4.57 9.13
N LEU A 238 -1.58 5.78 9.16
CA LEU A 238 -0.49 6.15 10.08
C LEU A 238 -0.94 6.06 11.54
N ARG A 239 -2.16 6.51 11.87
CA ARG A 239 -2.73 6.33 13.20
C ARG A 239 -2.78 4.86 13.59
N GLY A 240 -3.28 3.98 12.71
CA GLY A 240 -3.32 2.53 12.96
C GLY A 240 -1.93 1.94 13.21
N MET A 241 -0.93 2.37 12.44
CA MET A 241 0.48 2.00 12.64
C MET A 241 0.98 2.41 14.02
N TYR A 242 0.76 3.65 14.44
CA TYR A 242 1.21 4.16 15.75
C TYR A 242 0.55 3.46 16.92
N LEU A 243 -0.76 3.21 16.81
CA LEU A 243 -1.53 2.51 17.84
C LEU A 243 -1.33 0.99 17.78
N ARG A 244 -0.52 0.50 16.83
CA ARG A 244 -0.28 -0.92 16.58
C ARG A 244 -1.59 -1.70 16.40
N GLU A 245 -2.58 -1.07 15.76
CA GLU A 245 -3.86 -1.69 15.45
C GLU A 245 -3.66 -2.88 14.50
N ARG A 246 -4.44 -3.93 14.70
CA ARG A 246 -4.39 -5.12 13.83
C ARG A 246 -4.90 -4.80 12.43
N GLU A 247 -5.97 -4.02 12.36
CA GLU A 247 -6.70 -3.71 11.14
C GLU A 247 -7.28 -2.30 11.19
N VAL A 248 -7.18 -1.60 10.07
CA VAL A 248 -7.80 -0.28 9.88
C VAL A 248 -8.81 -0.38 8.74
N VAL A 249 -10.08 -0.65 9.08
CA VAL A 249 -11.19 -0.62 8.11
C VAL A 249 -11.78 0.78 8.11
N MET A 250 -11.62 1.54 7.02
CA MET A 250 -11.83 2.99 7.03
C MET A 250 -13.29 3.41 6.88
N THR A 251 -14.11 2.62 6.15
CA THR A 251 -15.50 3.00 5.89
C THR A 251 -16.48 2.28 6.81
N ARG A 252 -17.57 2.98 7.23
CA ARG A 252 -18.66 2.36 7.99
C ARG A 252 -19.31 1.21 7.21
N LYS A 253 -19.50 1.39 5.90
CA LYS A 253 -20.02 0.34 4.99
C LYS A 253 -19.11 -0.88 4.96
N GLY A 254 -17.78 -0.70 4.93
CA GLY A 254 -16.80 -1.79 4.98
C GLY A 254 -16.79 -2.52 6.32
N LYS A 255 -16.85 -1.77 7.44
CA LYS A 255 -16.94 -2.37 8.79
C LYS A 255 -18.18 -3.25 8.93
N LEU A 256 -19.33 -2.74 8.50
CA LEU A 256 -20.59 -3.47 8.57
C LEU A 256 -20.64 -4.62 7.55
N GLY A 257 -20.20 -4.38 6.32
CA GLY A 257 -20.26 -5.35 5.23
C GLY A 257 -19.50 -6.65 5.53
N ARG A 258 -18.34 -6.58 6.21
CA ARG A 258 -17.58 -7.79 6.61
C ARG A 258 -18.36 -8.68 7.57
N PHE A 259 -19.17 -8.12 8.48
CA PHE A 259 -20.00 -8.90 9.39
C PHE A 259 -21.26 -9.41 8.70
N ILE A 260 -21.92 -8.58 7.89
CA ILE A 260 -23.12 -8.99 7.13
C ILE A 260 -22.77 -10.13 6.17
N LYS A 261 -21.57 -10.12 5.56
CA LYS A 261 -21.11 -11.19 4.66
C LYS A 261 -21.14 -12.58 5.29
N LEU A 262 -20.91 -12.68 6.60
CA LEU A 262 -20.91 -13.97 7.32
C LEU A 262 -22.30 -14.58 7.43
N LEU A 263 -23.34 -13.76 7.51
CA LEU A 263 -24.73 -14.19 7.71
C LEU A 263 -25.59 -14.05 6.45
N PHE A 264 -25.34 -13.00 5.66
CA PHE A 264 -26.15 -12.62 4.51
C PHE A 264 -25.27 -12.28 3.29
N PRO A 265 -24.49 -13.24 2.72
CA PRO A 265 -23.55 -12.99 1.63
C PRO A 265 -24.22 -12.35 0.40
N ALA A 266 -25.42 -12.78 0.01
CA ALA A 266 -26.15 -12.24 -1.13
C ALA A 266 -26.49 -10.74 -0.99
N VAL A 267 -26.65 -10.24 0.21
CA VAL A 267 -26.85 -8.80 0.45
C VAL A 267 -25.57 -8.02 0.12
N VAL A 268 -24.43 -8.53 0.57
CA VAL A 268 -23.13 -7.89 0.32
C VAL A 268 -22.76 -7.97 -1.17
N GLU A 269 -23.04 -9.06 -1.84
CA GLU A 269 -22.85 -9.20 -3.30
C GLU A 269 -23.69 -8.16 -4.05
N ARG A 270 -24.95 -7.98 -3.68
CA ARG A 270 -25.80 -6.94 -4.26
C ARG A 270 -25.25 -5.51 -4.00
N MET A 271 -24.77 -5.27 -2.81
CA MET A 271 -24.13 -3.98 -2.48
C MET A 271 -22.86 -3.74 -3.32
N ALA A 272 -22.04 -4.77 -3.52
CA ALA A 272 -20.84 -4.70 -4.35
C ALA A 272 -21.17 -4.45 -5.83
N MET A 273 -22.22 -5.09 -6.34
CA MET A 273 -22.73 -4.84 -7.70
C MET A 273 -23.23 -3.41 -7.87
N ASN A 274 -23.92 -2.85 -6.86
CA ASN A 274 -24.42 -1.48 -6.91
C ASN A 274 -23.33 -0.41 -6.84
N ALA A 275 -22.13 -0.76 -6.39
CA ALA A 275 -20.97 0.12 -6.38
C ALA A 275 -20.31 0.28 -7.76
N LEU A 276 -20.64 -0.59 -8.72
CA LEU A 276 -20.19 -0.44 -10.11
C LEU A 276 -21.00 0.62 -10.84
N LYS A 277 -20.37 1.29 -11.79
CA LYS A 277 -21.06 2.10 -12.80
C LYS A 277 -21.88 1.18 -13.71
N ASP A 278 -22.96 1.71 -14.29
CA ASP A 278 -23.91 0.87 -15.04
C ASP A 278 -23.32 0.30 -16.34
N ASP A 279 -22.36 1.02 -16.95
CA ASP A 279 -21.63 0.63 -18.16
C ASP A 279 -20.65 -0.54 -17.97
N VAL A 280 -20.32 -0.86 -16.71
CA VAL A 280 -19.38 -1.97 -16.36
C VAL A 280 -20.04 -3.11 -15.60
N LYS A 281 -21.36 -3.09 -15.47
CA LYS A 281 -22.12 -4.20 -14.88
C LYS A 281 -22.21 -5.38 -15.85
N PRO A 282 -22.16 -6.63 -15.35
CA PRO A 282 -22.50 -7.79 -16.16
C PRO A 282 -23.92 -7.65 -16.74
N GLN A 283 -24.07 -8.02 -18.00
CA GLN A 283 -25.38 -8.10 -18.67
C GLN A 283 -26.12 -9.35 -18.24
#